data_2189d4b696cd047ddafcc5babb8208af
#
_entry.id   2189d4b696cd047ddafcc5babb8208af
#
_cell.length_a   1.000
_cell.length_b   1.000
_cell.length_c   1.000
_cell.angle_alpha   90.00
_cell.angle_beta   90.00
_cell.angle_gamma   90.00
#
_symmetry.space_group_name_H-M   'P 1'
#
loop_
_entity.id
_entity.type
_entity.pdbx_description
1 polymer ?
#
loop_
_entity_poly.entity_id
_entity_poly.type
_entity_poly.pdbx_seq_one_letter_code
_entity_poly.pdbx_strand_id
1 'polypeptide(L)' 'MKEHQSTIPTTGYIRRFRLPELLGVSMPTIDRWVKNGILPRPLKLTDNVTAFDAVEINNWLAERRGKVA' A
#
# COMPACT_ATOMS: atom_id res chain seq x y z
N MET A 1 9.68 10.23 -20.19
CA MET A 1 9.38 9.94 -19.68
C MET A 1 9.01 9.38 -19.06
N LYS A 2 8.96 9.27 -18.80
CA LYS A 2 8.57 8.86 -18.16
C LYS A 2 8.14 8.25 -17.48
N GLU A 3 7.97 8.16 -17.07
CA GLU A 3 7.65 7.71 -16.43
C GLU A 3 6.89 7.22 -15.85
N HIS A 4 6.40 6.86 -15.70
CA HIS A 4 5.64 6.52 -15.13
C HIS A 4 5.67 6.02 -14.07
N GLN A 5 5.53 6.30 -13.76
CA GLN A 5 5.86 5.76 -12.82
C GLN A 5 5.17 5.39 -11.73
N SER A 6 5.33 4.65 -11.15
CA SER A 6 4.75 3.95 -10.03
C SER A 6 5.26 4.52 -8.73
N THR A 7 4.97 5.77 -8.53
CA THR A 7 5.36 6.45 -7.32
C THR A 7 4.23 6.36 -6.31
N ILE A 8 4.56 5.97 -5.07
CA ILE A 8 3.56 5.91 -4.02
C ILE A 8 3.20 7.34 -3.61
N PRO A 9 1.93 7.72 -3.63
CA PRO A 9 1.53 9.05 -3.20
C PRO A 9 1.92 9.30 -1.74
N THR A 10 2.15 10.55 -1.39
CA THR A 10 2.50 10.90 -0.02
C THR A 10 1.28 11.15 0.84
N THR A 11 0.14 11.49 0.24
CA THR A 11 -1.11 11.72 0.97
C THR A 11 -2.25 11.14 0.14
N GLY A 12 -3.43 11.10 0.75
CA GLY A 12 -4.61 10.60 0.07
C GLY A 12 -4.73 9.10 0.20
N TYR A 13 -5.35 8.49 -0.80
CA TYR A 13 -5.65 7.05 -0.75
C TYR A 13 -5.10 6.33 -1.96
N ILE A 14 -4.70 5.08 -1.73
CA ILE A 14 -4.20 4.20 -2.77
C ILE A 14 -5.23 3.09 -2.95
N ARG A 15 -5.81 2.97 -4.14
CA ARG A 15 -6.77 1.92 -4.41
C ARG A 15 -6.11 0.57 -4.16
N ARG A 16 -6.89 -0.36 -3.62
CA ARG A 16 -6.37 -1.68 -3.25
C ARG A 16 -5.66 -2.37 -4.41
N PHE A 17 -6.24 -2.29 -5.60
CA PHE A 17 -5.69 -2.99 -6.76
C PHE A 17 -4.36 -2.39 -7.25
N ARG A 18 -4.07 -1.16 -6.85
CA ARG A 18 -2.82 -0.52 -7.27
C ARG A 18 -1.66 -0.81 -6.33
N LEU A 19 -1.94 -1.20 -5.12
CA LEU A 19 -0.90 -1.40 -4.13
C LEU A 19 0.10 -2.50 -4.50
N PRO A 20 -0.33 -3.64 -5.05
CA PRO A 20 0.64 -4.69 -5.42
C PRO A 20 1.72 -4.18 -6.37
N GLU A 21 1.34 -3.43 -7.38
CA GLU A 21 2.31 -2.93 -8.35
C GLU A 21 3.24 -1.89 -7.71
N LEU A 22 2.73 -1.06 -6.82
CA LEU A 22 3.53 -0.05 -6.15
C LEU A 22 4.55 -0.66 -5.19
N LEU A 23 4.21 -1.77 -4.56
CA LEU A 23 5.11 -2.46 -3.64
C LEU A 23 5.90 -3.58 -4.31
N GLY A 24 5.55 -3.92 -5.55
CA GLY A 24 6.26 -4.97 -6.27
C GLY A 24 5.93 -6.37 -5.78
N VAL A 25 4.70 -6.59 -5.30
CA VAL A 25 4.27 -7.90 -4.83
C VAL A 25 2.94 -8.26 -5.46
N SER A 26 2.49 -9.48 -5.25
CA SER A 26 1.22 -9.95 -5.82
C SER A 26 0.04 -9.55 -4.93
N MET A 27 -1.15 -9.54 -5.51
CA MET A 27 -2.35 -9.26 -4.75
C MET A 27 -2.58 -10.25 -3.59
N PRO A 28 -2.41 -11.57 -3.80
CA PRO A 28 -2.54 -12.49 -2.67
C PRO A 28 -1.58 -12.18 -1.53
N THR A 29 -0.39 -11.66 -1.84
CA THR A 29 0.56 -11.27 -0.81
C THR A 29 0.01 -10.09 0.00
N ILE A 30 -0.56 -9.10 -0.69
CA ILE A 30 -1.17 -7.95 0.00
C ILE A 30 -2.28 -8.44 0.92
N ASP A 31 -3.16 -9.30 0.42
CA ASP A 31 -4.28 -9.80 1.21
C ASP A 31 -3.80 -10.56 2.44
N ARG A 32 -2.77 -11.37 2.29
CA ARG A 32 -2.22 -12.12 3.40
C ARG A 32 -1.60 -11.21 4.45
N TRP A 33 -0.88 -10.18 4.00
CA TRP A 33 -0.26 -9.23 4.93
C TRP A 33 -1.32 -8.45 5.71
N VAL A 34 -2.41 -8.07 5.06
CA VAL A 34 -3.51 -7.39 5.75
C VAL A 34 -4.13 -8.33 6.78
N LYS A 35 -4.38 -9.56 6.38
CA LYS A 35 -5.01 -10.55 7.25
C LYS A 35 -4.15 -10.82 8.49
N ASN A 36 -2.84 -10.86 8.32
CA ASN A 36 -1.91 -11.17 9.39
C ASN A 36 -1.49 -9.94 10.20
N GLY A 37 -2.05 -8.79 9.90
CA GLY A 37 -1.73 -7.57 10.64
C GLY A 37 -0.36 -6.99 10.32
N ILE A 38 0.25 -7.42 9.23
CA ILE A 38 1.56 -6.92 8.82
C ILE A 38 1.42 -5.57 8.14
N LEU A 39 0.42 -5.44 7.30
CA LEU A 39 0.15 -4.22 6.54
C LEU A 39 -1.02 -3.48 7.15
N PRO A 40 -1.02 -2.14 7.16
CA PRO A 40 -2.18 -1.39 7.67
C PRO A 40 -3.45 -1.78 6.94
N ARG A 41 -4.57 -1.79 7.66
CA ARG A 41 -5.84 -2.19 7.09
C ARG A 41 -6.36 -1.18 6.09
N PRO A 42 -6.93 -1.63 4.97
CA PRO A 42 -7.55 -0.71 4.03
C PRO A 42 -8.85 -0.17 4.57
N LEU A 43 -9.28 0.95 4.01
CA LEU A 43 -10.51 1.60 4.33
C LEU A 43 -11.51 1.34 3.22
N LYS A 44 -12.74 1.04 3.60
CA LYS A 44 -13.79 0.83 2.62
C LYS A 44 -14.47 2.17 2.37
N LEU A 45 -14.11 2.82 1.28
CA LEU A 45 -14.65 4.13 0.95
C LEU A 45 -16.11 4.06 0.54
N THR A 46 -16.45 3.05 -0.25
CA THR A 46 -17.83 2.71 -0.59
C THR A 46 -17.91 1.20 -0.66
N ASP A 47 -19.10 0.68 -0.97
CA ASP A 47 -19.29 -0.77 -1.07
C ASP A 47 -18.33 -1.43 -2.05
N ASN A 48 -17.92 -0.68 -3.08
CA ASN A 48 -17.10 -1.25 -4.14
C ASN A 48 -15.69 -0.68 -4.20
N VAL A 49 -15.35 0.25 -3.31
CA VAL A 49 -14.05 0.91 -3.35
C VAL A 49 -13.33 0.75 -2.03
N THR A 50 -12.24 0.02 -2.08
CA THR A 50 -11.37 -0.19 -0.92
C THR A 50 -10.01 0.43 -1.22
N ALA A 51 -9.48 1.17 -0.27
CA ALA A 51 -8.23 1.88 -0.47
C ALA A 51 -7.42 1.94 0.81
N PHE A 52 -6.11 2.08 0.65
CA PHE A 52 -5.20 2.23 1.78
C PHE A 52 -4.87 3.70 1.97
N ASP A 53 -4.68 4.11 3.21
CA ASP A 53 -4.24 5.47 3.51
C ASP A 53 -2.77 5.59 3.13
N ALA A 54 -2.46 6.54 2.25
CA ALA A 54 -1.10 6.70 1.74
C ALA A 54 -0.12 7.04 2.85
N VAL A 55 -0.55 7.84 3.83
CA VAL A 55 0.33 8.19 4.95
C VAL A 55 0.69 6.95 5.75
N GLU A 56 -0.29 6.09 6.01
CA GLU A 56 -0.03 4.85 6.74
C GLU A 56 0.92 3.93 5.98
N ILE A 57 0.73 3.83 4.68
CA ILE A 57 1.60 2.98 3.85
C ILE A 57 3.02 3.53 3.86
N ASN A 58 3.17 4.84 3.75
CA ASN A 58 4.50 5.44 3.76
C ASN A 58 5.18 5.26 5.12
N ASN A 59 4.44 5.37 6.21
CA ASN A 59 4.98 5.12 7.55
C ASN A 59 5.42 3.67 7.69
N TRP A 60 4.61 2.75 7.16
CA TRP A 60 4.92 1.33 7.18
C TRP A 60 6.22 1.04 6.42
N LEU A 61 6.38 1.67 5.26
CA LEU A 61 7.60 1.52 4.47
C LEU A 61 8.81 2.11 5.19
N ALA A 62 8.62 3.27 5.82
CA ALA A 62 9.71 3.92 6.55
C ALA A 62 10.20 3.03 7.68
N GLU A 63 9.28 2.37 8.38
CA GLU A 63 9.64 1.43 9.44
C GLU A 63 10.48 0.29 8.89
N ARG A 64 10.10 -0.24 7.73
CA ARG A 64 10.83 -1.33 7.11
C ARG A 64 12.24 -0.91 6.72
N ARG A 65 12.36 0.30 6.16
CA ARG A 65 13.67 0.83 5.79
C ARG A 65 14.54 1.04 7.01
N GLY A 66 13.97 1.48 8.10
CA GLY A 66 14.72 1.70 9.33
C GLY A 66 15.24 0.41 9.93
N LYS A 67 14.64 -0.73 9.59
CA LYS A 67 15.07 -2.02 10.09
C LYS A 67 16.12 -2.69 9.21
N VAL A 68 16.34 -2.17 8.04
CA VAL A 68 17.36 -2.68 7.14
C VAL A 68 18.68 -2.05 7.56
N ALA A 69 19.47 -2.79 8.21
CA ALA A 69 20.72 -2.27 8.73
C ALA A 69 21.83 -2.36 7.71
#